data_2f70afb5811292d7a8d7fb610464b2e6
#
_entry.id   2f70afb5811292d7a8d7fb610464b2e6
#
_cell.length_a   1.000
_cell.length_b   1.000
_cell.length_c   1.000
_cell.angle_alpha   90.00
_cell.angle_beta   90.00
_cell.angle_gamma   90.00
#
_symmetry.space_group_name_H-M   'P 1'
#
loop_
_entity.id
_entity.type
_entity.pdbx_description
1 polymer ?
#
loop_
_entity_poly.entity_id
_entity_poly.type
_entity_poly.pdbx_seq_one_letter_code
_entity_poly.pdbx_strand_id
1 'polypeptide(L)'
;TLKVLDMGCGDGIISAWLAKRGHAVTAVDVSAFAAEACRRTLHDNALDGTVLESDVYSALEGERFDVIVSNPPFHQERDISYGPSTRLIDEAPEHLNAKGQLILVANAFLPYPERLQRALGGFETLSDNRRFRVYRATK
;
A
#
# COMPACT_ATOMS: atom_id res chain seq x y z
N THR A 1 -2.28 -6.20 17.43
CA THR A 1 -2.49 -6.69 16.07
C THR A 1 -3.22 -5.63 15.23
N LEU A 2 -2.60 -5.24 14.14
CA LEU A 2 -3.19 -4.28 13.21
C LEU A 2 -3.75 -5.01 11.99
N LYS A 3 -4.80 -4.43 11.40
CA LYS A 3 -5.32 -4.86 10.10
C LYS A 3 -4.59 -4.03 9.04
N VAL A 4 -3.76 -4.69 8.23
CA VAL A 4 -2.85 -4.03 7.29
C VAL A 4 -3.16 -4.44 5.86
N LEU A 5 -3.19 -3.46 4.97
CA LEU A 5 -3.27 -3.68 3.52
C LEU A 5 -1.89 -3.46 2.91
N ASP A 6 -1.39 -4.47 2.21
CA ASP A 6 -0.18 -4.37 1.39
C ASP A 6 -0.62 -4.13 -0.06
N MET A 7 -0.57 -2.89 -0.48
CA MET A 7 -1.03 -2.46 -1.80
C MET A 7 0.09 -2.57 -2.82
N GLY A 8 -0.09 -3.42 -3.81
CA GLY A 8 0.96 -3.76 -4.77
C GLY A 8 1.96 -4.73 -4.15
N CYS A 9 1.46 -5.88 -3.70
CA CYS A 9 2.23 -6.79 -2.84
C CYS A 9 3.40 -7.49 -3.54
N GLY A 10 3.42 -7.54 -4.87
CA GLY A 10 4.47 -8.24 -5.59
C GLY A 10 4.62 -9.68 -5.13
N ASP A 11 5.85 -10.08 -4.80
CA ASP A 11 6.15 -11.42 -4.34
C ASP A 11 5.81 -11.68 -2.87
N GLY A 12 5.32 -10.67 -2.14
CA GLY A 12 4.81 -10.83 -0.79
C GLY A 12 5.82 -10.69 0.33
N ILE A 13 6.99 -10.13 0.10
CA ILE A 13 8.02 -9.95 1.13
C ILE A 13 7.50 -9.10 2.29
N ILE A 14 6.87 -7.97 2.00
CA ILE A 14 6.32 -7.07 3.03
C ILE A 14 5.18 -7.77 3.76
N SER A 15 4.29 -8.43 3.03
CA SER A 15 3.18 -9.19 3.62
C SER A 15 3.66 -10.26 4.58
N ALA A 16 4.69 -11.02 4.19
CA ALA A 16 5.27 -12.07 5.04
C ALA A 16 5.89 -11.45 6.30
N TRP A 17 6.59 -10.35 6.17
CA TRP A 17 7.20 -9.64 7.29
C TRP A 17 6.14 -9.20 8.31
N LEU A 18 5.03 -8.65 7.82
CA LEU A 18 3.92 -8.21 8.67
C LEU A 18 3.19 -9.40 9.32
N ALA A 19 2.91 -10.44 8.54
CA ALA A 19 2.22 -11.63 9.05
C ALA A 19 3.02 -12.34 10.13
N LYS A 20 4.35 -12.40 9.99
CA LYS A 20 5.24 -12.95 11.02
C LYS A 20 5.14 -12.22 12.34
N ARG A 21 4.81 -10.95 12.33
CA ARG A 21 4.65 -10.12 13.52
C ARG A 21 3.24 -10.15 14.09
N GLY A 22 2.38 -10.99 13.56
CA GLY A 22 1.04 -11.20 14.09
C GLY A 22 -0.01 -10.23 13.58
N HIS A 23 0.29 -9.46 12.54
CA HIS A 23 -0.71 -8.56 11.96
C HIS A 23 -1.63 -9.31 11.01
N ALA A 24 -2.86 -8.84 10.90
CA ALA A 24 -3.84 -9.38 9.95
C ALA A 24 -3.61 -8.72 8.60
N VAL A 25 -3.06 -9.45 7.63
CA VAL A 25 -2.62 -8.92 6.35
C VAL A 25 -3.62 -9.24 5.25
N THR A 26 -3.99 -8.23 4.49
CA THR A 26 -4.61 -8.35 3.18
C THR A 26 -3.62 -7.80 2.15
N ALA A 27 -3.26 -8.60 1.17
CA ALA A 27 -2.32 -8.23 0.13
C ALA A 27 -3.03 -8.19 -1.20
N VAL A 28 -2.81 -7.15 -1.99
CA VAL A 28 -3.43 -7.03 -3.31
C VAL A 28 -2.40 -6.64 -4.36
N ASP A 29 -2.64 -7.10 -5.58
CA ASP A 29 -1.85 -6.70 -6.74
C ASP A 29 -2.75 -6.78 -7.98
N VAL A 30 -2.49 -5.92 -8.96
CA VAL A 30 -3.20 -5.95 -10.23
C VAL A 30 -2.74 -7.14 -11.08
N SER A 31 -1.51 -7.61 -10.87
CA SER A 31 -0.95 -8.75 -11.57
C SER A 31 -1.35 -10.07 -10.92
N ALA A 32 -1.95 -10.96 -11.70
CA ALA A 32 -2.29 -12.31 -11.24
C ALA A 32 -1.03 -13.10 -10.86
N PHE A 33 0.07 -12.89 -11.58
CA PHE A 33 1.36 -13.54 -11.26
C PHE A 33 1.89 -13.08 -9.92
N ALA A 34 1.83 -11.78 -9.65
CA ALA A 34 2.27 -11.23 -8.38
C ALA A 34 1.42 -11.74 -7.22
N ALA A 35 0.10 -11.74 -7.38
CA ALA A 35 -0.81 -12.27 -6.37
C ALA A 35 -0.52 -13.73 -6.05
N GLU A 36 -0.28 -14.55 -7.08
CA GLU A 36 0.07 -15.96 -6.88
C GLU A 36 1.43 -16.12 -6.19
N ALA A 37 2.42 -15.32 -6.57
CA ALA A 37 3.72 -15.34 -5.92
C ALA A 37 3.60 -14.97 -4.45
N CYS A 38 2.76 -13.97 -4.13
CA CYS A 38 2.50 -13.57 -2.75
C CYS A 38 1.85 -14.71 -1.94
N ARG A 39 0.86 -15.40 -2.52
CA ARG A 39 0.23 -16.56 -1.87
C ARG A 39 1.25 -17.65 -1.55
N ARG A 40 2.15 -17.94 -2.49
CA ARG A 40 3.21 -18.93 -2.29
C ARG A 40 4.16 -18.51 -1.18
N THR A 41 4.55 -17.25 -1.14
CA THR A 41 5.45 -16.75 -0.11
C THR A 41 4.83 -16.95 1.28
N LEU A 42 3.56 -16.62 1.44
CA LEU A 42 2.87 -16.82 2.71
C LEU A 42 2.74 -18.31 3.04
N HIS A 43 2.31 -19.11 2.09
CA HIS A 43 2.14 -20.56 2.27
C HIS A 43 3.45 -21.24 2.66
N ASP A 44 4.53 -20.94 1.92
CA ASP A 44 5.84 -21.58 2.14
C ASP A 44 6.46 -21.20 3.49
N ASN A 45 6.02 -20.10 4.07
CA ASN A 45 6.47 -19.65 5.40
C ASN A 45 5.43 -19.95 6.50
N ALA A 46 4.41 -20.72 6.19
CA ALA A 46 3.33 -21.07 7.12
C ALA A 46 2.66 -19.84 7.76
N LEU A 47 2.40 -18.84 6.94
CA LEU A 47 1.79 -17.57 7.37
C LEU A 47 0.39 -17.44 6.81
N ASP A 48 -0.51 -16.87 7.63
CA ASP A 48 -1.86 -16.56 7.21
C ASP A 48 -1.92 -15.16 6.58
N GLY A 49 -2.83 -15.00 5.64
CA GLY A 49 -3.11 -13.73 5.00
C GLY A 49 -4.09 -13.91 3.86
N THR A 50 -4.77 -12.85 3.51
CA THR A 50 -5.68 -12.83 2.36
C THR A 50 -4.96 -12.18 1.18
N VAL A 51 -4.96 -12.84 0.03
CA VAL A 51 -4.33 -12.29 -1.18
C VAL A 51 -5.38 -12.20 -2.27
N LEU A 52 -5.53 -11.02 -2.84
CA LEU A 52 -6.52 -10.75 -3.88
C LEU A 52 -5.87 -10.07 -5.09
N GLU A 53 -6.39 -10.39 -6.27
CA GLU A 53 -6.09 -9.61 -7.46
C GLU A 53 -7.01 -8.39 -7.45
N SER A 54 -6.43 -7.20 -7.53
CA SER A 54 -7.20 -5.95 -7.41
C SER A 54 -6.53 -4.83 -8.18
N ASP A 55 -7.35 -4.09 -8.92
CA ASP A 55 -6.91 -2.83 -9.51
C ASP A 55 -7.09 -1.74 -8.44
N VAL A 56 -6.00 -1.46 -7.74
CA VAL A 56 -5.97 -0.61 -6.55
C VAL A 56 -6.97 -1.14 -5.52
N TYR A 57 -8.03 -0.40 -5.18
CA TYR A 57 -9.02 -0.81 -4.18
C TYR A 57 -10.24 -1.52 -4.76
N SER A 58 -10.24 -1.84 -6.06
CA SER A 58 -11.45 -2.34 -6.73
C SER A 58 -12.04 -3.61 -6.12
N ALA A 59 -11.19 -4.48 -5.56
CA ALA A 59 -11.64 -5.71 -4.89
C ALA A 59 -11.89 -5.53 -3.39
N LEU A 60 -11.79 -4.31 -2.88
CA LEU A 60 -11.80 -4.02 -1.45
C LEU A 60 -12.94 -3.09 -1.04
N GLU A 61 -14.02 -3.07 -1.80
CA GLU A 61 -15.16 -2.20 -1.50
C GLU A 61 -15.67 -2.47 -0.08
N GLY A 62 -15.81 -1.39 0.70
CA GLY A 62 -16.27 -1.47 2.09
C GLY A 62 -15.21 -1.90 3.10
N GLU A 63 -14.05 -2.31 2.64
CA GLU A 63 -12.95 -2.71 3.54
C GLU A 63 -12.21 -1.49 4.08
N ARG A 64 -11.87 -1.54 5.38
CA ARG A 64 -11.08 -0.52 6.05
C ARG A 64 -9.93 -1.15 6.82
N PHE A 65 -8.82 -0.44 6.87
CA PHE A 65 -7.58 -0.93 7.45
C PHE A 65 -7.03 0.06 8.46
N ASP A 66 -6.23 -0.44 9.39
CA ASP A 66 -5.47 0.42 10.32
C ASP A 66 -4.27 1.04 9.64
N VAL A 67 -3.66 0.30 8.72
CA VAL A 67 -2.49 0.77 7.96
C VAL A 67 -2.61 0.27 6.52
N ILE A 68 -2.31 1.15 5.60
CA ILE A 68 -2.10 0.81 4.19
C ILE A 68 -0.63 1.08 3.91
N VAL A 69 0.11 0.05 3.46
CA VAL A 69 1.49 0.21 3.03
C VAL A 69 1.57 -0.01 1.54
N SER A 70 2.39 0.77 0.86
CA SER A 70 2.62 0.59 -0.56
C SER A 70 4.02 1.01 -0.95
N ASN A 71 4.64 0.16 -1.76
CA ASN A 71 5.83 0.51 -2.52
C ASN A 71 5.42 0.42 -3.98
N PRO A 72 4.80 1.49 -4.52
CA PRO A 72 4.17 1.41 -5.83
C PRO A 72 5.20 1.20 -6.94
N PRO A 73 4.96 0.25 -7.86
CA PRO A 73 5.80 0.08 -9.03
C PRO A 73 5.43 1.07 -10.16
N PHE A 74 4.84 2.19 -9.80
CA PHE A 74 4.24 3.14 -10.76
C PHE A 74 5.21 4.25 -11.18
N HIS A 75 6.50 4.08 -10.92
CA HIS A 75 7.54 5.05 -11.23
C HIS A 75 7.65 5.35 -12.74
N GLN A 76 7.05 4.53 -13.59
CA GLN A 76 7.02 4.72 -15.04
C GLN A 76 5.76 5.42 -15.53
N GLU A 77 4.84 5.75 -14.66
CA GLU A 77 3.66 6.52 -15.03
C GLU A 77 4.07 7.90 -15.49
N ARG A 78 3.64 8.27 -16.69
CA ARG A 78 3.90 9.59 -17.24
C ARG A 78 2.87 10.60 -16.78
N ASP A 79 1.62 10.16 -16.67
CA ASP A 79 0.53 10.97 -16.18
C ASP A 79 0.01 10.38 -14.88
N ILE A 80 0.43 10.95 -13.77
CA ILE A 80 0.03 10.50 -12.44
C ILE A 80 -1.31 11.10 -12.00
N SER A 81 -1.91 11.98 -12.81
CA SER A 81 -3.19 12.63 -12.44
C SER A 81 -4.35 11.65 -12.41
N TYR A 82 -4.28 10.57 -13.18
CA TYR A 82 -5.34 9.58 -13.29
C TYR A 82 -4.84 8.14 -13.13
N GLY A 83 -3.57 7.96 -12.82
CA GLY A 83 -2.96 6.65 -12.68
C GLY A 83 -3.26 5.97 -11.35
N PRO A 84 -2.83 4.70 -11.20
CA PRO A 84 -3.05 3.92 -9.98
C PRO A 84 -2.50 4.57 -8.71
N SER A 85 -1.35 5.25 -8.78
CA SER A 85 -0.78 5.93 -7.63
C SER A 85 -1.65 7.06 -7.13
N THR A 86 -2.31 7.78 -8.05
CA THR A 86 -3.26 8.83 -7.69
C THR A 86 -4.47 8.24 -6.98
N ARG A 87 -5.04 7.16 -7.50
CA ARG A 87 -6.17 6.48 -6.87
C ARG A 87 -5.80 5.90 -5.51
N LEU A 88 -4.60 5.34 -5.39
CA LEU A 88 -4.09 4.81 -4.13
C LEU A 88 -4.15 5.87 -3.02
N ILE A 89 -3.73 7.07 -3.31
CA ILE A 89 -3.70 8.16 -2.34
C ILE A 89 -5.10 8.77 -2.15
N ASP A 90 -5.77 9.11 -3.23
CA ASP A 90 -7.03 9.85 -3.17
C ASP A 90 -8.14 9.04 -2.52
N GLU A 91 -8.15 7.72 -2.71
CA GLU A 91 -9.17 6.83 -2.15
C GLU A 91 -8.78 6.23 -0.80
N ALA A 92 -7.55 6.44 -0.35
CA ALA A 92 -7.08 5.89 0.92
C ALA A 92 -7.97 6.26 2.11
N PRO A 93 -8.50 7.50 2.23
CA PRO A 93 -9.36 7.83 3.37
C PRO A 93 -10.59 6.94 3.50
N GLU A 94 -11.14 6.46 2.39
CA GLU A 94 -12.31 5.56 2.39
C GLU A 94 -11.95 4.15 2.88
N HIS A 95 -10.68 3.80 2.86
CA HIS A 95 -10.17 2.48 3.22
C HIS A 95 -9.30 2.50 4.48
N LEU A 96 -9.30 3.60 5.22
CA LEU A 96 -8.63 3.71 6.50
C LEU A 96 -9.62 3.90 7.63
N ASN A 97 -9.37 3.21 8.74
CA ASN A 97 -10.05 3.47 9.98
C ASN A 97 -9.64 4.84 10.53
N ALA A 98 -10.42 5.39 11.46
CA ALA A 98 -10.06 6.63 12.13
C ALA A 98 -8.65 6.50 12.73
N LYS A 99 -7.80 7.50 12.52
CA LYS A 99 -6.37 7.50 12.90
C LYS A 99 -5.51 6.47 12.14
N GLY A 100 -6.08 5.82 11.13
CA GLY A 100 -5.33 4.91 10.27
C GLY A 100 -4.28 5.66 9.46
N GLN A 101 -3.26 4.93 9.03
CA GLN A 101 -2.10 5.51 8.37
C GLN A 101 -1.86 4.93 6.99
N LEU A 102 -1.51 5.79 6.05
CA LEU A 102 -0.97 5.40 4.75
C LEU A 102 0.55 5.59 4.82
N ILE A 103 1.28 4.51 4.57
CA ILE A 103 2.74 4.53 4.51
C ILE A 103 3.15 4.23 3.07
N LEU A 104 3.84 5.17 2.45
CA LEU A 104 4.14 5.15 1.04
C LEU A 104 5.63 5.30 0.80
N VAL A 105 6.23 4.33 0.12
CA VAL A 105 7.61 4.42 -0.37
C VAL A 105 7.54 4.97 -1.79
N ALA A 106 8.22 6.07 -2.05
CA ALA A 106 8.08 6.75 -3.34
C ALA A 106 9.40 7.31 -3.83
N ASN A 107 9.51 7.41 -5.15
CA ASN A 107 10.60 8.14 -5.77
C ASN A 107 10.47 9.62 -5.39
N ALA A 108 11.59 10.23 -5.00
CA ALA A 108 11.62 11.61 -4.50
C ALA A 108 11.16 12.66 -5.52
N PHE A 109 11.16 12.31 -6.81
CA PHE A 109 10.74 13.24 -7.87
C PHE A 109 9.22 13.27 -8.11
N LEU A 110 8.48 12.34 -7.52
CA LEU A 110 7.03 12.26 -7.75
C LEU A 110 6.28 13.23 -6.86
N PRO A 111 5.21 13.87 -7.34
CA PRO A 111 4.48 14.90 -6.58
C PRO A 111 3.48 14.30 -5.57
N TYR A 112 3.86 13.26 -4.86
CA TYR A 112 3.02 12.64 -3.84
C TYR A 112 2.74 13.55 -2.63
N PRO A 113 3.66 14.42 -2.18
CA PRO A 113 3.36 15.31 -1.07
C PRO A 113 2.09 16.14 -1.25
N GLU A 114 1.88 16.71 -2.43
CA GLU A 114 0.67 17.48 -2.72
C GLU A 114 -0.59 16.63 -2.63
N ARG A 115 -0.52 15.40 -3.15
CA ARG A 115 -1.64 14.45 -3.09
C ARG A 115 -1.95 14.04 -1.66
N LEU A 116 -0.93 13.74 -0.87
CA LEU A 116 -1.10 13.36 0.52
C LEU A 116 -1.71 14.50 1.33
N GLN A 117 -1.25 15.71 1.11
CA GLN A 117 -1.79 16.90 1.76
C GLN A 117 -3.27 17.09 1.43
N ARG A 118 -3.63 16.91 0.17
CA ARG A 118 -5.00 17.09 -0.29
C ARG A 118 -5.93 16.00 0.23
N ALA A 119 -5.49 14.74 0.18
CA ALA A 119 -6.33 13.60 0.52
C ALA A 119 -6.45 13.38 2.03
N LEU A 120 -5.37 13.62 2.78
CA LEU A 120 -5.28 13.25 4.20
C LEU A 120 -4.95 14.43 5.12
N GLY A 121 -4.77 15.63 4.56
CA GLY A 121 -4.58 16.83 5.34
C GLY A 121 -3.16 17.06 5.84
N GLY A 122 -2.22 16.21 5.47
CA GLY A 122 -0.83 16.36 5.85
C GLY A 122 -0.06 15.06 5.69
N PHE A 123 1.24 15.14 5.91
CA PHE A 123 2.11 13.97 5.87
C PHE A 123 3.40 14.26 6.64
N GLU A 124 4.11 13.18 6.98
CA GLU A 124 5.45 13.24 7.55
C GLU A 124 6.41 12.49 6.62
N THR A 125 7.63 12.97 6.51
CA THR A 125 8.69 12.25 5.83
C THR A 125 9.47 11.45 6.85
N LEU A 126 9.34 10.12 6.83
CA LEU A 126 9.99 9.23 7.78
C LEU A 126 11.43 8.94 7.40
N SER A 127 11.72 8.94 6.11
CA SER A 127 13.06 8.63 5.58
C SER A 127 13.23 9.31 4.23
N ASP A 128 14.44 9.78 3.97
CA ASP A 128 14.80 10.41 2.70
C ASP A 128 16.26 10.12 2.41
N ASN A 129 16.51 9.35 1.35
CA ASN A 129 17.87 9.06 0.88
C ASN A 129 18.19 9.77 -0.44
N ARG A 130 17.44 10.85 -0.77
CA ARG A 130 17.52 11.65 -1.99
C ARG A 130 16.93 10.97 -3.24
N ARG A 131 16.91 9.65 -3.26
CA ARG A 131 16.36 8.87 -4.38
C ARG A 131 14.94 8.41 -4.06
N PHE A 132 14.74 7.93 -2.84
CA PHE A 132 13.43 7.48 -2.35
C PHE A 132 13.09 8.16 -1.04
N ARG A 133 11.81 8.33 -0.81
CA ARG A 133 11.26 8.84 0.43
C ARG A 133 10.20 7.90 0.96
N VAL A 134 10.10 7.85 2.28
CA VAL A 134 9.01 7.15 2.95
C VAL A 134 8.12 8.20 3.59
N TYR A 135 6.88 8.25 3.17
CA TYR A 135 5.89 9.17 3.71
C TYR A 135 4.92 8.44 4.60
N ARG A 136 4.46 9.12 5.65
CA ARG A 136 3.36 8.66 6.49
C ARG A 136 2.30 9.75 6.53
N ALA A 137 1.06 9.41 6.16
CA ALA A 137 -0.07 10.31 6.28
C ALA A 137 -1.12 9.64 7.16
N THR A 138 -1.73 10.39 8.06
CA THR A 138 -2.70 9.88 9.03
C THR A 138 -4.08 10.46 8.73
N LYS A 139 -5.08 9.57 8.72
CA LYS A 139 -6.47 9.97 8.51
C LYS A 139 -7.01 10.76 9.69
#